data_547233e50fdf25ea66f8a0aa45321796
#
_entry.id   547233e50fdf25ea66f8a0aa45321796
#
_cell.length_a   1.000
_cell.length_b   1.000
_cell.length_c   1.000
_cell.angle_alpha   90.00
_cell.angle_beta   90.00
_cell.angle_gamma   90.00
#
_symmetry.space_group_name_H-M   'P 1'
#
loop_
_entity.id
_entity.type
_entity.pdbx_description
1 polymer ?
#
loop_
_entity_poly.entity_id
_entity_poly.type
_entity_poly.pdbx_seq_one_letter_code
_entity_poly.pdbx_strand_id
1 'polypeptide(L)'
;QIKDVVWIDGYFMVTDGEFLIVTELLDPFQVNALKYGSSEIDPDPVLALQKLNNEVYSIGRYTIEVYDNIGGELFPFQRIEGAVIQKGTVGTYTCCKFMDALAFIGSGRNEPVAIWIGATGQAQRISNREIEQTLHEFTEAELSSCLVETLMQDGHQWLYIHLPNQTLVYDAAASQATSQPVWFKLSSGLELSQYNAKNHVWCYDKWIVGHPSLNKLGTTTNKHSDHYDQVVGWEFGTTIVYNESRGAIFHQIELVCLTGNVDFKKNPTIST
;
A
#
# COMPACT_ATOMS: atom_id res chain seq x y z
N GLN A 1 -10.34 22.91 -1.82
CA GLN A 1 -10.71 21.81 -0.91
C GLN A 1 -9.44 21.08 -0.49
N ILE A 2 -9.25 20.85 0.82
CA ILE A 2 -8.10 20.07 1.33
C ILE A 2 -8.19 18.65 0.81
N LYS A 3 -7.06 18.16 0.25
CA LYS A 3 -6.92 16.79 -0.27
C LYS A 3 -6.27 15.86 0.75
N ASP A 4 -5.22 16.36 1.43
CA ASP A 4 -4.47 15.54 2.38
C ASP A 4 -3.84 16.41 3.48
N VAL A 5 -3.45 15.76 4.59
CA VAL A 5 -2.87 16.40 5.76
C VAL A 5 -1.79 15.51 6.37
N VAL A 6 -0.68 16.12 6.78
CA VAL A 6 0.40 15.46 7.52
C VAL A 6 0.81 16.31 8.73
N TRP A 7 1.17 15.64 9.83
CA TRP A 7 1.73 16.31 11.01
C TRP A 7 3.24 16.12 11.08
N ILE A 8 3.97 17.22 11.20
CA ILE A 8 5.42 17.24 11.30
C ILE A 8 5.90 18.42 12.15
N ASP A 9 6.80 18.19 13.09
CA ASP A 9 7.49 19.20 13.91
C ASP A 9 6.56 20.21 14.58
N GLY A 10 5.36 19.80 14.96
CA GLY A 10 4.37 20.66 15.58
C GLY A 10 3.50 21.46 14.61
N TYR A 11 3.67 21.29 13.31
CA TYR A 11 2.82 21.85 12.27
C TYR A 11 1.88 20.80 11.68
N PHE A 12 0.67 21.21 11.31
CA PHE A 12 -0.13 20.48 10.33
C PHE A 12 0.13 21.11 8.96
N MET A 13 0.65 20.31 8.04
CA MET A 13 0.76 20.68 6.64
C MET A 13 -0.39 20.06 5.87
N VAL A 14 -1.09 20.87 5.10
CA VAL A 14 -2.23 20.47 4.26
C VAL A 14 -1.96 20.84 2.82
N THR A 15 -2.59 20.15 1.90
CA THR A 15 -2.57 20.53 0.48
C THR A 15 -4.00 20.63 -0.08
N ASP A 16 -4.22 21.60 -0.94
CA ASP A 16 -5.43 21.73 -1.76
C ASP A 16 -5.24 21.17 -3.18
N GLY A 17 -4.01 20.75 -3.48
CA GLY A 17 -3.58 20.23 -4.77
C GLY A 17 -2.68 21.19 -5.55
N GLU A 18 -2.59 22.46 -5.14
CA GLU A 18 -1.71 23.47 -5.75
C GLU A 18 -0.68 23.97 -4.72
N PHE A 19 -1.15 24.22 -3.49
CA PHE A 19 -0.31 24.76 -2.44
C PHE A 19 -0.08 23.79 -1.29
N LEU A 20 1.04 23.96 -0.61
CA LEU A 20 1.36 23.38 0.68
C LEU A 20 1.16 24.47 1.74
N ILE A 21 0.18 24.31 2.60
CA ILE A 21 -0.23 25.30 3.60
C ILE A 21 0.08 24.73 4.98
N VAL A 22 0.65 25.52 5.87
CA VAL A 22 0.96 25.09 7.23
C VAL A 22 0.18 25.90 8.28
N THR A 23 -0.17 25.23 9.38
CA THR A 23 -0.74 25.88 10.56
C THR A 23 0.32 26.67 11.32
N GLU A 24 -0.09 27.39 12.34
CA GLU A 24 0.86 27.92 13.34
C GLU A 24 1.46 26.76 14.17
N LEU A 25 2.64 27.00 14.72
CA LEU A 25 3.36 26.00 15.52
C LEU A 25 2.53 25.61 16.75
N LEU A 26 2.26 24.32 16.90
CA LEU A 26 1.45 23.72 17.98
C LEU A 26 0.01 24.27 18.09
N ASP A 27 -0.47 25.00 17.08
CA ASP A 27 -1.84 25.49 17.03
C ASP A 27 -2.54 25.04 15.72
N PRO A 28 -3.37 24.00 15.77
CA PRO A 28 -4.05 23.47 14.58
C PRO A 28 -5.21 24.37 14.09
N PHE A 29 -5.63 25.35 14.89
CA PHE A 29 -6.78 26.20 14.59
C PHE A 29 -6.41 27.53 13.96
N GLN A 30 -5.12 27.88 13.95
CA GLN A 30 -4.64 29.10 13.33
C GLN A 30 -3.83 28.80 12.08
N VAL A 31 -4.21 29.46 11.00
CA VAL A 31 -3.53 29.38 9.70
C VAL A 31 -3.25 30.81 9.24
N ASN A 32 -1.99 31.11 8.99
CA ASN A 32 -1.61 32.38 8.36
C ASN A 32 -1.65 32.19 6.83
N ALA A 33 -2.47 32.96 6.15
CA ALA A 33 -2.65 32.89 4.69
C ALA A 33 -1.36 33.16 3.88
N LEU A 34 -0.32 33.71 4.51
CA LEU A 34 0.99 33.95 3.89
C LEU A 34 1.98 32.81 4.11
N LYS A 35 1.62 31.80 4.93
CA LYS A 35 2.46 30.62 5.21
C LYS A 35 2.13 29.48 4.25
N TYR A 36 2.54 29.61 3.01
CA TYR A 36 2.36 28.56 2.00
C TYR A 36 3.62 28.39 1.16
N GLY A 37 3.78 27.19 0.63
CA GLY A 37 4.75 26.81 -0.39
C GLY A 37 4.03 26.21 -1.59
N SER A 38 4.75 26.05 -2.69
CA SER A 38 4.26 25.40 -3.89
C SER A 38 5.20 24.27 -4.30
N SER A 39 4.66 23.23 -4.90
CA SER A 39 5.41 22.16 -5.57
C SER A 39 5.55 22.56 -7.03
N GLU A 40 6.76 22.98 -7.42
CA GLU A 40 6.94 23.75 -8.68
C GLU A 40 7.82 23.04 -9.71
N ILE A 41 8.40 21.88 -9.41
CA ILE A 41 9.30 21.20 -10.37
C ILE A 41 8.54 20.75 -11.61
N ASP A 42 7.35 20.23 -11.42
CA ASP A 42 6.47 19.85 -12.51
C ASP A 42 5.07 20.45 -12.26
N PRO A 43 4.39 21.01 -13.27
CA PRO A 43 3.04 21.54 -13.12
C PRO A 43 2.02 20.39 -13.04
N ASP A 44 2.17 19.53 -12.05
CA ASP A 44 1.22 18.48 -11.74
C ASP A 44 0.57 18.69 -10.34
N PRO A 45 -0.70 18.33 -10.17
CA PRO A 45 -1.36 18.55 -8.89
C PRO A 45 -0.76 17.67 -7.79
N VAL A 46 -0.58 18.24 -6.60
CA VAL A 46 -0.26 17.48 -5.40
C VAL A 46 -1.46 16.64 -5.00
N LEU A 47 -1.29 15.33 -4.92
CA LEU A 47 -2.35 14.38 -4.62
C LEU A 47 -2.31 13.88 -3.17
N ALA A 48 -1.11 13.76 -2.59
CA ALA A 48 -0.93 13.23 -1.24
C ALA A 48 0.28 13.87 -0.54
N LEU A 49 0.27 13.80 0.78
CA LEU A 49 1.37 14.18 1.64
C LEU A 49 1.76 12.98 2.51
N GLN A 50 3.03 12.69 2.61
CA GLN A 50 3.54 11.65 3.48
C GLN A 50 4.72 12.15 4.30
N LYS A 51 4.83 11.66 5.55
CA LYS A 51 5.99 11.89 6.40
C LYS A 51 6.87 10.64 6.38
N LEU A 52 8.12 10.83 5.99
CA LEU A 52 9.14 9.79 6.10
C LEU A 52 10.33 10.39 6.86
N ASN A 53 10.75 9.72 7.94
CA ASN A 53 11.73 10.26 8.89
C ASN A 53 11.27 11.63 9.42
N ASN A 54 12.03 12.70 9.18
CA ASN A 54 11.65 14.06 9.55
C ASN A 54 11.43 14.95 8.32
N GLU A 55 11.13 14.37 7.19
CA GLU A 55 10.90 15.03 5.90
C GLU A 55 9.44 14.88 5.47
N VAL A 56 8.92 15.87 4.74
CA VAL A 56 7.62 15.81 4.09
C VAL A 56 7.81 15.52 2.60
N TYR A 57 7.11 14.52 2.14
CA TYR A 57 7.03 14.14 0.75
C TYR A 57 5.73 14.68 0.17
N SER A 58 5.85 15.68 -0.72
CA SER A 58 4.75 16.19 -1.52
C SER A 58 4.65 15.35 -2.78
N ILE A 59 3.59 14.55 -2.85
CA ILE A 59 3.41 13.53 -3.87
C ILE A 59 2.43 14.04 -4.92
N GLY A 60 2.95 14.40 -6.09
CA GLY A 60 2.16 14.77 -7.26
C GLY A 60 1.78 13.55 -8.12
N ARG A 61 1.18 13.84 -9.28
CA ARG A 61 0.79 12.78 -10.22
C ARG A 61 2.00 12.14 -10.91
N TYR A 62 3.07 12.88 -11.16
CA TYR A 62 4.24 12.44 -11.89
C TYR A 62 5.56 12.69 -11.19
N THR A 63 5.56 13.50 -10.12
CA THR A 63 6.75 13.84 -9.35
C THR A 63 6.49 13.78 -7.85
N ILE A 64 7.54 13.52 -7.09
CA ILE A 64 7.54 13.62 -5.63
C ILE A 64 8.65 14.58 -5.25
N GLU A 65 8.32 15.64 -4.54
CA GLU A 65 9.24 16.61 -3.99
C GLU A 65 9.39 16.39 -2.48
N VAL A 66 10.60 16.54 -1.98
CA VAL A 66 10.92 16.33 -0.57
C VAL A 66 11.26 17.65 0.09
N TYR A 67 10.66 17.89 1.25
CA TYR A 67 10.81 19.12 2.02
C TYR A 67 11.34 18.83 3.42
N ASP A 68 12.29 19.65 3.87
CA ASP A 68 12.82 19.64 5.22
C ASP A 68 12.44 20.94 5.96
N ASN A 69 12.31 20.84 7.28
CA ASN A 69 12.00 21.97 8.13
C ASN A 69 13.27 22.76 8.45
N ILE A 70 13.40 23.96 7.90
CA ILE A 70 14.51 24.87 8.13
C ILE A 70 14.16 26.03 9.07
N GLY A 71 12.93 26.09 9.60
CA GLY A 71 12.47 27.15 10.48
C GLY A 71 12.31 28.51 9.82
N GLY A 72 11.95 28.57 8.55
CA GLY A 72 11.69 29.82 7.82
C GLY A 72 10.55 30.63 8.45
N GLU A 73 10.63 31.96 8.37
CA GLU A 73 9.68 32.88 9.04
C GLU A 73 8.24 32.76 8.50
N LEU A 74 8.07 32.66 7.19
CA LEU A 74 6.75 32.53 6.57
C LEU A 74 6.41 31.06 6.31
N PHE A 75 7.14 30.39 5.42
CA PHE A 75 6.98 28.96 5.18
C PHE A 75 8.17 28.21 5.76
N PRO A 76 8.00 27.41 6.83
CA PRO A 76 9.13 26.84 7.57
C PRO A 76 9.84 25.70 6.84
N PHE A 77 9.30 25.23 5.73
CA PHE A 77 9.84 24.10 4.99
C PHE A 77 10.53 24.54 3.70
N GLN A 78 11.64 23.89 3.37
CA GLN A 78 12.37 24.11 2.13
C GLN A 78 12.55 22.79 1.38
N ARG A 79 12.40 22.84 0.05
CA ARG A 79 12.65 21.67 -0.79
C ARG A 79 14.12 21.28 -0.74
N ILE A 80 14.36 19.97 -0.64
CA ILE A 80 15.69 19.40 -0.70
C ILE A 80 16.09 19.25 -2.17
N GLU A 81 17.12 19.96 -2.58
CA GLU A 81 17.63 19.85 -3.96
C GLU A 81 18.24 18.47 -4.20
N GLY A 82 17.90 17.85 -5.34
CA GLY A 82 18.39 16.53 -5.70
C GLY A 82 17.61 15.34 -5.09
N ALA A 83 16.64 15.60 -4.20
CA ALA A 83 15.80 14.56 -3.60
C ALA A 83 14.49 14.30 -4.38
N VAL A 84 14.35 14.84 -5.59
CA VAL A 84 13.14 14.71 -6.40
C VAL A 84 13.07 13.33 -7.04
N ILE A 85 11.93 12.67 -6.89
CA ILE A 85 11.63 11.42 -7.57
C ILE A 85 10.77 11.71 -8.79
N GLN A 86 11.22 11.32 -10.00
CA GLN A 86 10.50 11.51 -11.27
C GLN A 86 9.39 10.46 -11.47
N LYS A 87 8.67 10.16 -10.41
CA LYS A 87 7.51 9.29 -10.34
C LYS A 87 6.53 9.88 -9.34
N GLY A 88 5.24 9.72 -9.58
CA GLY A 88 4.21 10.18 -8.67
C GLY A 88 3.11 9.14 -8.51
N THR A 89 2.07 9.49 -7.76
CA THR A 89 0.96 8.59 -7.41
C THR A 89 -0.29 8.87 -8.25
N VAL A 90 -1.20 7.91 -8.33
CA VAL A 90 -2.48 8.09 -9.07
C VAL A 90 -3.60 8.65 -8.18
N GLY A 91 -3.46 8.61 -6.85
CA GLY A 91 -4.49 9.10 -5.94
C GLY A 91 -3.97 9.33 -4.53
N THR A 92 -4.79 9.93 -3.68
CA THR A 92 -4.38 10.30 -2.31
C THR A 92 -4.08 9.08 -1.43
N TYR A 93 -4.88 8.03 -1.53
CA TYR A 93 -4.72 6.83 -0.71
C TYR A 93 -3.92 5.71 -1.39
N THR A 94 -3.34 6.00 -2.56
CA THR A 94 -2.54 5.04 -3.33
C THR A 94 -1.05 5.11 -3.01
N CYS A 95 -0.71 5.71 -1.89
CA CYS A 95 0.64 5.76 -1.34
C CYS A 95 0.61 5.60 0.18
N CYS A 96 1.66 5.01 0.72
CA CYS A 96 1.84 4.87 2.17
C CYS A 96 3.31 4.75 2.53
N LYS A 97 3.63 4.94 3.81
CA LYS A 97 4.95 4.61 4.33
C LYS A 97 5.09 3.08 4.39
N PHE A 98 6.15 2.55 3.80
CA PHE A 98 6.49 1.14 3.81
C PHE A 98 7.97 0.96 4.15
N MET A 99 8.26 0.33 5.28
CA MET A 99 9.61 0.25 5.83
C MET A 99 10.20 1.67 6.02
N ASP A 100 11.38 1.92 5.48
CA ASP A 100 12.06 3.21 5.50
C ASP A 100 11.92 3.98 4.17
N ALA A 101 10.86 3.69 3.42
CA ALA A 101 10.57 4.29 2.13
C ALA A 101 9.07 4.57 1.97
N LEU A 102 8.69 5.13 0.84
CA LEU A 102 7.30 5.26 0.38
C LEU A 102 6.99 4.16 -0.61
N ALA A 103 5.86 3.50 -0.45
CA ALA A 103 5.29 2.64 -1.49
C ALA A 103 4.10 3.37 -2.14
N PHE A 104 3.99 3.29 -3.46
CA PHE A 104 2.92 3.97 -4.19
C PHE A 104 2.59 3.28 -5.51
N ILE A 105 1.33 3.44 -5.93
CA ILE A 105 0.86 3.08 -7.27
C ILE A 105 0.97 4.34 -8.12
N GLY A 106 1.74 4.28 -9.20
CA GLY A 106 1.87 5.44 -10.05
C GLY A 106 2.85 5.25 -11.21
N SER A 107 3.26 6.36 -11.78
CA SER A 107 4.13 6.37 -12.97
C SER A 107 4.88 7.69 -13.10
N GLY A 108 5.88 7.72 -13.94
CA GLY A 108 6.39 8.96 -14.52
C GLY A 108 5.55 9.41 -15.71
N ARG A 109 5.96 10.53 -16.35
CA ARG A 109 5.35 10.98 -17.60
C ARG A 109 5.59 9.97 -18.71
N ASN A 110 4.53 9.67 -19.46
CA ASN A 110 4.57 8.74 -20.60
C ASN A 110 4.99 7.30 -20.24
N GLU A 111 4.77 6.90 -19.01
CA GLU A 111 5.01 5.54 -18.55
C GLU A 111 3.70 4.89 -18.08
N PRO A 112 3.55 3.58 -18.21
CA PRO A 112 2.43 2.87 -17.64
C PRO A 112 2.49 2.90 -16.11
N VAL A 113 1.32 2.79 -15.48
CA VAL A 113 1.21 2.70 -14.03
C VAL A 113 1.84 1.39 -13.54
N ALA A 114 2.62 1.49 -12.48
CA ALA A 114 3.29 0.39 -11.82
C ALA A 114 3.31 0.61 -10.30
N ILE A 115 3.88 -0.33 -9.55
CA ILE A 115 4.04 -0.21 -8.11
C ILE A 115 5.51 0.05 -7.81
N TRP A 116 5.75 1.09 -7.04
CA TRP A 116 7.07 1.61 -6.74
C TRP A 116 7.32 1.65 -5.24
N ILE A 117 8.58 1.48 -4.86
CA ILE A 117 9.11 1.86 -3.55
C ILE A 117 10.21 2.88 -3.78
N GLY A 118 10.17 4.00 -3.06
CA GLY A 118 11.14 5.07 -3.26
C GLY A 118 11.37 5.92 -2.02
N ALA A 119 12.57 6.47 -1.92
CA ALA A 119 12.98 7.45 -0.92
C ALA A 119 14.11 8.30 -1.51
N THR A 120 14.22 9.56 -1.07
CA THR A 120 15.38 10.45 -1.29
C THR A 120 15.90 10.42 -2.74
N GLY A 121 15.07 10.82 -3.69
CA GLY A 121 15.46 10.98 -5.10
C GLY A 121 15.48 9.70 -5.95
N GLN A 122 15.18 8.55 -5.39
CA GLN A 122 15.19 7.26 -6.10
C GLN A 122 13.90 6.49 -5.91
N ALA A 123 13.46 5.79 -6.95
CA ALA A 123 12.34 4.86 -6.87
C ALA A 123 12.69 3.57 -7.61
N GLN A 124 12.37 2.44 -6.99
CA GLN A 124 12.53 1.10 -7.54
C GLN A 124 11.15 0.51 -7.83
N ARG A 125 10.98 -0.05 -9.01
CA ARG A 125 9.78 -0.79 -9.38
C ARG A 125 9.81 -2.17 -8.74
N ILE A 126 8.73 -2.53 -8.04
CA ILE A 126 8.55 -3.83 -7.38
C ILE A 126 7.48 -4.68 -8.05
N SER A 127 6.62 -4.08 -8.90
CA SER A 127 5.65 -4.84 -9.69
C SER A 127 6.36 -5.70 -10.75
N ASN A 128 5.90 -6.92 -10.91
CA ASN A 128 6.26 -7.79 -12.02
C ASN A 128 5.25 -7.63 -13.17
N ARG A 129 5.51 -8.29 -14.29
CA ARG A 129 4.66 -8.20 -15.50
C ARG A 129 3.20 -8.62 -15.23
N GLU A 130 2.97 -9.62 -14.39
CA GLU A 130 1.63 -10.11 -14.07
C GLU A 130 0.84 -9.06 -13.27
N ILE A 131 1.48 -8.45 -12.25
CA ILE A 131 0.90 -7.37 -11.47
C ILE A 131 0.59 -6.16 -12.34
N GLU A 132 1.50 -5.79 -13.25
CA GLU A 132 1.29 -4.66 -14.17
C GLU A 132 0.12 -4.93 -15.14
N GLN A 133 -0.01 -6.16 -15.65
CA GLN A 133 -1.17 -6.53 -16.48
C GLN A 133 -2.47 -6.37 -15.68
N THR A 134 -2.49 -6.79 -14.42
CA THR A 134 -3.65 -6.59 -13.54
C THR A 134 -3.97 -5.11 -13.35
N LEU A 135 -2.96 -4.25 -13.15
CA LEU A 135 -3.19 -2.80 -13.01
C LEU A 135 -3.73 -2.18 -14.31
N HIS A 136 -3.31 -2.66 -15.46
CA HIS A 136 -3.76 -2.14 -16.76
C HIS A 136 -5.22 -2.51 -17.10
N GLU A 137 -5.84 -3.44 -16.38
CA GLU A 137 -7.28 -3.73 -16.51
C GLU A 137 -8.16 -2.62 -15.96
N PHE A 138 -7.60 -1.73 -15.13
CA PHE A 138 -8.31 -0.63 -14.49
C PHE A 138 -8.01 0.70 -15.15
N THR A 139 -9.02 1.56 -15.18
CA THR A 139 -8.85 2.97 -15.56
C THR A 139 -8.09 3.74 -14.47
N GLU A 140 -7.51 4.88 -14.82
CA GLU A 140 -6.83 5.74 -13.84
C GLU A 140 -7.78 6.20 -12.72
N ALA A 141 -9.04 6.47 -13.04
CA ALA A 141 -10.05 6.85 -12.06
C ALA A 141 -10.32 5.73 -11.03
N GLU A 142 -10.38 4.48 -11.47
CA GLU A 142 -10.52 3.32 -10.59
C GLU A 142 -9.27 3.12 -9.73
N LEU A 143 -8.08 3.23 -10.32
CA LEU A 143 -6.82 3.13 -9.59
C LEU A 143 -6.68 4.26 -8.56
N SER A 144 -7.15 5.47 -8.84
CA SER A 144 -7.09 6.59 -7.89
C SER A 144 -7.95 6.38 -6.65
N SER A 145 -8.93 5.48 -6.70
CA SER A 145 -9.79 5.11 -5.57
C SER A 145 -9.24 3.94 -4.74
N CYS A 146 -8.12 3.33 -5.16
CA CYS A 146 -7.50 2.24 -4.45
C CYS A 146 -6.91 2.70 -3.12
N LEU A 147 -6.76 1.74 -2.21
CA LEU A 147 -6.10 1.95 -0.92
C LEU A 147 -4.81 1.12 -0.88
N VAL A 148 -3.72 1.77 -0.52
CA VAL A 148 -2.44 1.13 -0.23
C VAL A 148 -2.14 1.28 1.25
N GLU A 149 -1.90 0.17 1.93
CA GLU A 149 -1.60 0.15 3.36
C GLU A 149 -0.58 -0.93 3.72
N THR A 150 -0.04 -0.86 4.91
CA THR A 150 1.04 -1.76 5.35
C THR A 150 0.65 -2.50 6.61
N LEU A 151 1.12 -3.73 6.71
CA LEU A 151 1.00 -4.54 7.91
C LEU A 151 2.35 -5.20 8.23
N MET A 152 2.75 -5.12 9.48
CA MET A 152 3.88 -5.88 9.99
C MET A 152 3.37 -6.95 10.96
N GLN A 153 3.60 -8.21 10.63
CA GLN A 153 3.17 -9.34 11.45
C GLN A 153 4.12 -10.54 11.28
N ASP A 154 4.44 -11.20 12.38
CA ASP A 154 5.23 -12.45 12.42
C ASP A 154 6.58 -12.37 11.65
N GLY A 155 7.23 -11.19 11.65
CA GLY A 155 8.49 -10.96 10.94
C GLY A 155 8.33 -10.66 9.46
N HIS A 156 7.13 -10.70 8.93
CA HIS A 156 6.83 -10.28 7.56
C HIS A 156 6.41 -8.81 7.52
N GLN A 157 6.79 -8.14 6.45
CA GLN A 157 6.36 -6.78 6.14
C GLN A 157 5.58 -6.84 4.84
N TRP A 158 4.26 -6.68 4.95
CA TRP A 158 3.33 -6.77 3.85
C TRP A 158 2.87 -5.39 3.39
N LEU A 159 2.87 -5.20 2.09
CA LEU A 159 2.24 -4.06 1.42
C LEU A 159 0.95 -4.54 0.77
N TYR A 160 -0.18 -4.07 1.27
CA TYR A 160 -1.50 -4.38 0.75
C TYR A 160 -1.90 -3.36 -0.31
N ILE A 161 -2.41 -3.85 -1.41
CA ILE A 161 -2.96 -3.04 -2.50
C ILE A 161 -4.38 -3.50 -2.75
N HIS A 162 -5.33 -2.72 -2.25
CA HIS A 162 -6.74 -2.99 -2.38
C HIS A 162 -7.26 -2.41 -3.69
N LEU A 163 -7.27 -3.23 -4.74
CA LEU A 163 -7.90 -2.93 -6.02
C LEU A 163 -9.43 -3.08 -5.92
N PRO A 164 -10.20 -2.57 -6.87
CA PRO A 164 -11.66 -2.64 -6.81
C PRO A 164 -12.24 -4.06 -6.71
N ASN A 165 -11.59 -5.05 -7.32
CA ASN A 165 -12.07 -6.44 -7.38
C ASN A 165 -11.19 -7.46 -6.64
N GLN A 166 -10.00 -7.09 -6.21
CA GLN A 166 -9.05 -8.01 -5.58
C GLN A 166 -8.06 -7.25 -4.68
N THR A 167 -7.38 -7.97 -3.81
CA THR A 167 -6.31 -7.42 -2.98
C THR A 167 -5.00 -8.15 -3.29
N LEU A 168 -4.01 -7.39 -3.73
CA LEU A 168 -2.66 -7.86 -3.96
C LEU A 168 -1.80 -7.58 -2.73
N VAL A 169 -0.87 -8.46 -2.43
CA VAL A 169 0.08 -8.28 -1.32
C VAL A 169 1.49 -8.55 -1.79
N TYR A 170 2.37 -7.61 -1.49
CA TYR A 170 3.81 -7.76 -1.64
C TYR A 170 4.43 -8.11 -0.29
N ASP A 171 5.23 -9.16 -0.24
CA ASP A 171 5.97 -9.57 0.95
C ASP A 171 7.45 -9.17 0.82
N ALA A 172 7.88 -8.17 1.59
CA ALA A 172 9.25 -7.69 1.55
C ALA A 172 10.25 -8.71 2.11
N ALA A 173 9.90 -9.39 3.20
CA ALA A 173 10.79 -10.37 3.83
C ALA A 173 11.01 -11.59 2.90
N ALA A 174 9.94 -12.13 2.33
CA ALA A 174 10.03 -13.21 1.36
C ALA A 174 10.77 -12.79 0.09
N SER A 175 10.55 -11.58 -0.40
CA SER A 175 11.24 -11.03 -1.57
C SER A 175 12.74 -10.87 -1.32
N GLN A 176 13.14 -10.46 -0.13
CA GLN A 176 14.55 -10.36 0.24
C GLN A 176 15.20 -11.76 0.33
N ALA A 177 14.50 -12.73 0.92
CA ALA A 177 15.00 -14.10 1.06
C ALA A 177 15.18 -14.80 -0.30
N THR A 178 14.27 -14.57 -1.24
CA THR A 178 14.30 -15.19 -2.58
C THR A 178 15.03 -14.36 -3.63
N SER A 179 15.42 -13.13 -3.31
CA SER A 179 15.98 -12.14 -4.25
C SER A 179 15.08 -11.87 -5.47
N GLN A 180 13.79 -12.08 -5.33
CA GLN A 180 12.77 -11.83 -6.35
C GLN A 180 11.50 -11.24 -5.71
N PRO A 181 10.76 -10.35 -6.39
CA PRO A 181 9.51 -9.82 -5.87
C PRO A 181 8.48 -10.95 -5.64
N VAL A 182 8.10 -11.16 -4.38
CA VAL A 182 7.09 -12.15 -4.00
C VAL A 182 5.75 -11.47 -3.83
N TRP A 183 4.78 -11.91 -4.62
CA TRP A 183 3.42 -11.41 -4.66
C TRP A 183 2.43 -12.53 -4.44
N PHE A 184 1.34 -12.23 -3.75
CA PHE A 184 0.20 -13.12 -3.62
C PHE A 184 -1.10 -12.33 -3.56
N LYS A 185 -2.24 -13.02 -3.73
CA LYS A 185 -3.58 -12.44 -3.62
C LYS A 185 -4.20 -12.83 -2.29
N LEU A 186 -4.87 -11.89 -1.65
CA LEU A 186 -5.73 -12.17 -0.51
C LEU A 186 -7.19 -12.14 -0.94
N SER A 187 -7.93 -13.11 -0.47
CA SER A 187 -9.36 -13.27 -0.74
C SER A 187 -10.11 -13.65 0.52
N SER A 188 -11.41 -13.53 0.50
CA SER A 188 -12.32 -13.97 1.55
C SER A 188 -13.39 -14.89 0.99
N GLY A 189 -13.84 -15.86 1.82
CA GLY A 189 -14.81 -16.86 1.42
C GLY A 189 -14.23 -17.99 0.57
N LEU A 190 -15.05 -19.00 0.28
CA LEU A 190 -14.66 -20.15 -0.55
C LEU A 190 -14.58 -19.78 -2.04
N GLU A 191 -15.31 -18.76 -2.47
CA GLU A 191 -15.33 -18.28 -3.85
C GLU A 191 -14.20 -17.30 -4.17
N LEU A 192 -13.21 -17.16 -3.28
CA LEU A 192 -12.06 -16.28 -3.43
C LEU A 192 -12.46 -14.83 -3.79
N SER A 193 -13.51 -14.34 -3.12
CA SER A 193 -13.99 -12.97 -3.29
C SER A 193 -12.99 -11.93 -2.75
N GLN A 194 -13.25 -10.65 -2.96
CA GLN A 194 -12.40 -9.57 -2.47
C GLN A 194 -12.14 -9.71 -0.95
N TYR A 195 -10.93 -9.44 -0.54
CA TYR A 195 -10.50 -9.48 0.87
C TYR A 195 -11.31 -8.51 1.75
N ASN A 196 -11.86 -9.03 2.84
CA ASN A 196 -12.81 -8.32 3.69
C ASN A 196 -12.16 -7.56 4.86
N ALA A 197 -10.88 -7.27 4.81
CA ALA A 197 -10.22 -6.44 5.81
C ALA A 197 -9.51 -5.26 5.15
N LYS A 198 -9.81 -4.05 5.61
CA LYS A 198 -9.22 -2.78 5.16
C LYS A 198 -8.99 -1.86 6.35
N ASN A 199 -8.16 -0.83 6.15
CA ASN A 199 -7.85 0.18 7.16
C ASN A 199 -7.24 -0.43 8.42
N HIS A 200 -6.08 -1.06 8.27
CA HIS A 200 -5.34 -1.65 9.37
C HIS A 200 -4.79 -0.57 10.30
N VAL A 201 -5.17 -0.65 11.58
CA VAL A 201 -4.71 0.30 12.60
C VAL A 201 -4.19 -0.47 13.80
N TRP A 202 -2.95 -0.16 14.21
CA TRP A 202 -2.39 -0.70 15.43
C TRP A 202 -2.88 0.09 16.64
N CYS A 203 -3.69 -0.55 17.50
CA CYS A 203 -4.09 0.03 18.78
C CYS A 203 -4.47 -1.06 19.77
N TYR A 204 -4.35 -0.76 21.06
CA TYR A 204 -4.59 -1.70 22.16
C TYR A 204 -3.81 -3.02 22.01
N ASP A 205 -2.55 -2.91 21.58
CA ASP A 205 -1.62 -4.04 21.38
C ASP A 205 -2.12 -5.10 20.38
N LYS A 206 -2.85 -4.67 19.37
CA LYS A 206 -3.37 -5.52 18.28
C LYS A 206 -3.66 -4.72 17.03
N TRP A 207 -3.67 -5.39 15.89
CA TRP A 207 -4.15 -4.84 14.64
C TRP A 207 -5.68 -4.92 14.58
N ILE A 208 -6.32 -3.77 14.47
CA ILE A 208 -7.75 -3.63 14.22
C ILE A 208 -7.97 -3.34 12.75
N VAL A 209 -8.99 -3.97 12.18
CA VAL A 209 -9.34 -3.85 10.76
C VAL A 209 -10.83 -3.58 10.60
N GLY A 210 -11.18 -2.81 9.59
CA GLY A 210 -12.57 -2.56 9.19
C GLY A 210 -13.04 -3.51 8.10
N HIS A 211 -14.31 -3.85 8.11
CA HIS A 211 -14.93 -4.54 6.99
C HIS A 211 -15.32 -3.52 5.90
N PRO A 212 -15.04 -3.76 4.60
CA PRO A 212 -15.26 -2.76 3.54
C PRO A 212 -16.73 -2.40 3.29
N SER A 213 -17.68 -3.28 3.63
CA SER A 213 -19.10 -3.09 3.35
C SER A 213 -20.04 -3.32 4.55
N LEU A 214 -19.55 -3.88 5.66
CA LEU A 214 -20.35 -4.12 6.85
C LEU A 214 -19.87 -3.25 8.01
N ASN A 215 -20.78 -2.84 8.88
CA ASN A 215 -20.45 -2.11 10.12
C ASN A 215 -19.82 -3.03 11.16
N LYS A 216 -18.71 -3.68 10.81
CA LYS A 216 -17.96 -4.60 11.66
C LYS A 216 -16.51 -4.20 11.77
N LEU A 217 -15.95 -4.31 12.95
CA LEU A 217 -14.51 -4.27 13.21
C LEU A 217 -14.01 -5.67 13.53
N GLY A 218 -12.83 -5.99 13.05
CA GLY A 218 -12.14 -7.24 13.33
C GLY A 218 -10.76 -7.00 13.91
N THR A 219 -10.11 -8.07 14.30
CA THR A 219 -8.68 -8.08 14.66
C THR A 219 -7.99 -9.16 13.88
N THR A 220 -6.80 -8.84 13.33
CA THR A 220 -5.97 -9.87 12.70
C THR A 220 -5.38 -10.79 13.77
N THR A 221 -5.50 -12.08 13.57
CA THR A 221 -4.97 -13.11 14.48
C THR A 221 -4.74 -14.40 13.70
N ASN A 222 -3.71 -15.14 14.07
CA ASN A 222 -3.43 -16.47 13.54
C ASN A 222 -4.15 -17.61 14.32
N LYS A 223 -5.04 -17.26 15.25
CA LYS A 223 -5.81 -18.24 16.06
C LYS A 223 -7.10 -18.69 15.38
N HIS A 224 -7.58 -17.97 14.41
CA HIS A 224 -8.80 -18.22 13.65
C HIS A 224 -8.47 -18.32 12.17
N SER A 225 -9.19 -19.20 11.47
CA SER A 225 -9.05 -19.41 10.01
C SER A 225 -10.27 -18.94 9.24
N ASP A 226 -10.97 -17.95 9.76
CA ASP A 226 -12.16 -17.36 9.16
C ASP A 226 -12.01 -15.84 9.07
N HIS A 227 -12.66 -15.24 8.08
CA HIS A 227 -12.78 -13.79 7.95
C HIS A 227 -14.22 -13.38 8.25
N TYR A 228 -14.44 -12.73 9.42
CA TYR A 228 -15.76 -12.28 9.87
C TYR A 228 -16.82 -13.40 9.82
N ASP A 229 -16.50 -14.58 10.37
CA ASP A 229 -17.33 -15.80 10.39
C ASP A 229 -17.47 -16.49 9.01
N GLN A 230 -16.71 -16.10 8.00
CA GLN A 230 -16.65 -16.76 6.70
C GLN A 230 -15.42 -17.66 6.60
N VAL A 231 -15.62 -18.91 6.23
CA VAL A 231 -14.52 -19.84 5.95
C VAL A 231 -13.70 -19.30 4.77
N VAL A 232 -12.38 -19.33 4.89
CA VAL A 232 -11.46 -18.82 3.87
C VAL A 232 -11.06 -19.96 2.93
N GLY A 233 -11.23 -19.74 1.63
CA GLY A 233 -10.64 -20.58 0.59
C GLY A 233 -9.15 -20.32 0.46
N TRP A 234 -8.41 -21.33 0.08
CA TRP A 234 -6.97 -21.23 -0.17
C TRP A 234 -6.62 -21.95 -1.47
N GLU A 235 -5.86 -21.29 -2.33
CA GLU A 235 -5.41 -21.79 -3.62
C GLU A 235 -3.94 -21.49 -3.80
N PHE A 236 -3.19 -22.45 -4.29
CA PHE A 236 -1.81 -22.20 -4.70
C PHE A 236 -1.53 -22.91 -6.03
N GLY A 237 -0.68 -22.28 -6.84
CA GLY A 237 -0.18 -22.84 -8.08
C GLY A 237 1.30 -23.17 -7.97
N THR A 238 1.70 -24.26 -8.60
CA THR A 238 3.12 -24.59 -8.76
C THR A 238 3.59 -24.22 -10.17
N THR A 239 4.90 -24.15 -10.36
CA THR A 239 5.47 -24.02 -11.69
C THR A 239 5.09 -25.23 -12.57
N ILE A 240 4.91 -24.98 -13.86
CA ILE A 240 4.63 -26.04 -14.84
C ILE A 240 5.83 -26.99 -14.88
N VAL A 241 5.56 -28.28 -14.64
CA VAL A 241 6.58 -29.31 -14.82
C VAL A 241 6.68 -29.60 -16.32
N TYR A 242 7.79 -29.19 -16.92
CA TYR A 242 8.07 -29.40 -18.33
C TYR A 242 8.95 -30.62 -18.53
N ASN A 243 8.52 -31.58 -19.35
CA ASN A 243 9.25 -32.77 -19.71
C ASN A 243 9.46 -32.83 -21.23
N GLU A 244 10.18 -31.89 -21.81
CA GLU A 244 10.57 -31.84 -23.24
C GLU A 244 9.44 -32.24 -24.22
N SER A 245 8.23 -31.77 -23.97
CA SER A 245 7.00 -32.11 -24.70
C SER A 245 6.62 -33.62 -24.65
N ARG A 246 7.24 -34.39 -23.79
CA ARG A 246 6.85 -35.78 -23.51
C ARG A 246 5.86 -35.79 -22.36
N GLY A 247 4.86 -36.64 -22.40
CA GLY A 247 3.92 -36.81 -21.30
C GLY A 247 4.64 -37.25 -20.02
N ALA A 248 4.12 -36.81 -18.86
CA ALA A 248 4.53 -37.31 -17.56
C ALA A 248 3.35 -37.98 -16.87
N ILE A 249 3.57 -39.08 -16.18
CA ILE A 249 2.58 -39.76 -15.36
C ILE A 249 2.96 -39.52 -13.89
N PHE A 250 2.08 -38.87 -13.15
CA PHE A 250 2.22 -38.71 -11.70
C PHE A 250 1.47 -39.86 -11.03
N HIS A 251 2.20 -40.70 -10.29
CA HIS A 251 1.62 -41.85 -9.61
C HIS A 251 1.04 -41.48 -8.24
N GLN A 252 1.53 -40.38 -7.63
CA GLN A 252 1.13 -39.94 -6.31
C GLN A 252 1.33 -38.44 -6.19
N ILE A 253 0.40 -37.79 -5.53
CA ILE A 253 0.55 -36.42 -5.05
C ILE A 253 0.40 -36.49 -3.53
N GLU A 254 1.41 -35.97 -2.80
CA GLU A 254 1.39 -35.85 -1.36
C GLU A 254 1.41 -34.38 -0.98
N LEU A 255 0.40 -33.94 -0.23
CA LEU A 255 0.33 -32.60 0.32
C LEU A 255 0.83 -32.64 1.76
N VAL A 256 2.04 -32.11 1.98
CA VAL A 256 2.59 -31.93 3.32
C VAL A 256 2.24 -30.55 3.80
N CYS A 257 1.30 -30.43 4.74
CA CYS A 257 0.87 -29.16 5.30
C CYS A 257 0.68 -29.29 6.82
N LEU A 258 0.81 -28.16 7.53
CA LEU A 258 0.36 -28.05 8.90
C LEU A 258 -1.15 -27.85 8.88
N THR A 259 -1.88 -28.83 9.38
CA THR A 259 -3.33 -28.68 9.54
C THR A 259 -3.60 -27.68 10.65
N GLY A 260 -4.42 -26.66 10.38
CA GLY A 260 -4.83 -25.69 11.38
C GLY A 260 -5.66 -26.32 12.50
N ASN A 261 -5.82 -25.60 13.60
CA ASN A 261 -6.72 -25.99 14.68
C ASN A 261 -8.17 -25.89 14.20
N VAL A 262 -8.83 -27.01 14.13
CA VAL A 262 -10.27 -27.08 13.86
C VAL A 262 -11.01 -26.80 15.17
N ASP A 263 -11.89 -25.81 15.21
CA ASP A 263 -12.87 -25.71 16.29
C ASP A 263 -13.82 -26.91 16.17
N PHE A 264 -13.81 -27.79 17.15
CA PHE A 264 -14.61 -29.02 17.18
C PHE A 264 -16.13 -28.79 17.05
N LYS A 265 -16.57 -27.54 17.03
CA LYS A 265 -17.99 -27.17 16.84
C LYS A 265 -18.40 -27.02 15.37
N LYS A 266 -17.47 -26.97 14.44
CA LYS A 266 -17.77 -26.91 12.99
C LYS A 266 -17.12 -28.10 12.33
N ASN A 267 -17.91 -29.02 11.77
CA ASN A 267 -17.41 -30.09 10.92
C ASN A 267 -16.80 -29.48 9.64
N PRO A 268 -15.51 -29.59 9.39
CA PRO A 268 -14.93 -29.15 8.13
C PRO A 268 -15.45 -30.06 7.02
N THR A 269 -16.09 -29.50 6.03
CA THR A 269 -16.42 -30.20 4.80
C THR A 269 -15.21 -30.09 3.89
N ILE A 270 -14.50 -31.20 3.69
CA ILE A 270 -13.47 -31.28 2.66
C ILE A 270 -14.19 -31.65 1.37
N SER A 271 -14.28 -30.71 0.42
CA SER A 271 -14.70 -31.02 -0.95
C SER A 271 -13.47 -31.47 -1.75
N THR A 272 -13.51 -32.69 -2.24
CA THR A 272 -12.54 -33.23 -3.22
C THR A 272 -12.86 -32.75 -4.62
#